data_20639af28bc47460abd6b4a0982ae9d2
#
_entry.id   20639af28bc47460abd6b4a0982ae9d2
#
_cell.length_a   1.000
_cell.length_b   1.000
_cell.length_c   1.000
_cell.angle_alpha   90.00
_cell.angle_beta   90.00
_cell.angle_gamma   90.00
#
_symmetry.space_group_name_H-M   'P 1'
#
loop_
_entity.id
_entity.type
_entity.pdbx_description
1 polymer ?
#
loop_
_entity_poly.entity_id
_entity_poly.type
_entity_poly.pdbx_seq_one_letter_code
_entity_poly.pdbx_strand_id
1 'polypeptide(L)'
;MKKKDMILALLVVIVWGANFTVIKLGLDGVPSMLLVSLRYLLVALPAVFFIRRPNLEWKYIILYGLTVGVGQFSCLFYAMEIGMPAGLASIIAQLQAFISPFFAWVFLKEKLKTKQIIGFLVAATGLFVIAIASGTSGVAKIPIKVFILTIFAPIFWALSNIIVSFVSRKASENEEKLDMLGLIVWSSLIPPIPTLIFALMIDTPQTLIGSIANLNAISVFAVLYLSFGSTLFGYGMWGQLIAKHSIGKIAPLSLLVPITGLLTARIVLSEQLSKMQWLGVVIILIGLIVTNLDFNIIMDFINKYREKSEKTAN
;
A
#
# COMPACT_ATOMS: atom_id res chain seq x y z
N MET A 1 -11.27 19.33 -9.23
CA MET A 1 -10.26 19.58 -8.19
C MET A 1 -9.51 20.86 -8.52
N LYS A 2 -9.08 21.62 -7.49
CA LYS A 2 -8.13 22.74 -7.68
C LYS A 2 -6.75 22.19 -8.06
N LYS A 3 -5.95 22.96 -8.84
CA LYS A 3 -4.59 22.51 -9.24
C LYS A 3 -3.73 22.09 -8.04
N LYS A 4 -3.79 22.84 -6.93
CA LYS A 4 -3.06 22.53 -5.69
C LYS A 4 -3.41 21.15 -5.12
N ASP A 5 -4.69 20.77 -5.09
CA ASP A 5 -5.16 19.50 -4.56
C ASP A 5 -4.76 18.31 -5.48
N MET A 6 -4.71 18.55 -6.80
CA MET A 6 -4.22 17.57 -7.77
C MET A 6 -2.72 17.32 -7.58
N ILE A 7 -1.92 18.37 -7.46
CA ILE A 7 -0.48 18.28 -7.22
C ILE A 7 -0.22 17.51 -5.91
N LEU A 8 -0.98 17.82 -4.86
CA LEU A 8 -0.84 17.15 -3.57
C LEU A 8 -1.18 15.65 -3.66
N ALA A 9 -2.25 15.30 -4.39
CA ALA A 9 -2.61 13.89 -4.63
C ALA A 9 -1.53 13.14 -5.40
N LEU A 10 -0.98 13.75 -6.46
CA LEU A 10 0.12 13.16 -7.23
C LEU A 10 1.39 13.01 -6.39
N LEU A 11 1.70 13.99 -5.52
CA LEU A 11 2.82 13.90 -4.60
C LEU A 11 2.68 12.72 -3.63
N VAL A 12 1.48 12.51 -3.05
CA VAL A 12 1.20 11.34 -2.20
C VAL A 12 1.38 10.04 -2.97
N VAL A 13 0.90 9.98 -4.20
CA VAL A 13 1.05 8.80 -5.07
C VAL A 13 2.52 8.48 -5.36
N ILE A 14 3.32 9.51 -5.66
CA ILE A 14 4.78 9.36 -5.88
C ILE A 14 5.44 8.85 -4.59
N VAL A 15 5.13 9.46 -3.45
CA VAL A 15 5.65 9.04 -2.14
C VAL A 15 5.28 7.59 -1.84
N TRP A 16 4.06 7.17 -2.09
CA TRP A 16 3.66 5.78 -1.85
C TRP A 16 4.25 4.79 -2.87
N GLY A 17 4.44 5.20 -4.13
CA GLY A 17 5.12 4.35 -5.11
C GLY A 17 6.61 4.19 -4.79
N ALA A 18 7.31 5.28 -4.51
CA ALA A 18 8.72 5.25 -4.13
C ALA A 18 8.97 4.53 -2.78
N ASN A 19 7.94 4.36 -1.94
CA ASN A 19 8.04 3.66 -0.67
C ASN A 19 8.67 2.25 -0.81
N PHE A 20 8.33 1.51 -1.87
CA PHE A 20 8.90 0.16 -2.11
C PHE A 20 10.40 0.23 -2.40
N THR A 21 10.83 1.19 -3.20
CA THR A 21 12.24 1.46 -3.46
C THR A 21 12.99 1.84 -2.19
N VAL A 22 12.41 2.72 -1.38
CA VAL A 22 13.01 3.17 -0.11
C VAL A 22 13.07 2.04 0.92
N ILE A 23 12.05 1.15 0.97
CA ILE A 23 12.14 -0.08 1.77
C ILE A 23 13.38 -0.87 1.36
N LYS A 24 13.57 -1.12 0.06
CA LYS A 24 14.71 -1.91 -0.43
C LYS A 24 16.04 -1.28 -0.06
N LEU A 25 16.18 0.04 -0.21
CA LEU A 25 17.37 0.78 0.22
C LEU A 25 17.61 0.68 1.73
N GLY A 26 16.54 0.72 2.54
CA GLY A 26 16.67 0.58 4.01
C GLY A 26 17.11 -0.82 4.42
N LEU A 27 16.69 -1.84 3.68
CA LEU A 27 17.03 -3.24 3.94
C LEU A 27 18.51 -3.57 3.68
N ASP A 28 19.24 -2.74 2.93
CA ASP A 28 20.69 -2.92 2.74
C ASP A 28 21.49 -2.66 4.02
N GLY A 29 20.94 -1.95 5.00
CA GLY A 29 21.61 -1.61 6.26
C GLY A 29 20.85 -1.98 7.53
N VAL A 30 19.55 -2.30 7.43
CA VAL A 30 18.69 -2.60 8.58
C VAL A 30 17.84 -3.83 8.30
N PRO A 31 17.90 -4.89 9.14
CA PRO A 31 17.04 -6.06 9.03
C PRO A 31 15.56 -5.70 8.96
N SER A 32 14.78 -6.45 8.19
CA SER A 32 13.41 -6.10 7.82
C SER A 32 12.51 -5.83 9.03
N MET A 33 12.53 -6.72 10.02
CA MET A 33 11.66 -6.59 11.18
C MET A 33 12.06 -5.41 12.08
N LEU A 34 13.37 -5.13 12.19
CA LEU A 34 13.86 -3.95 12.87
C LEU A 34 13.47 -2.66 12.14
N LEU A 35 13.53 -2.67 10.79
CA LEU A 35 13.14 -1.52 9.99
C LEU A 35 11.64 -1.22 10.13
N VAL A 36 10.77 -2.25 10.18
CA VAL A 36 9.33 -2.09 10.48
C VAL A 36 9.14 -1.53 11.89
N SER A 37 9.84 -2.07 12.88
CA SER A 37 9.77 -1.59 14.28
C SER A 37 10.15 -0.11 14.39
N LEU A 38 11.29 0.28 13.82
CA LEU A 38 11.76 1.67 13.82
C LEU A 38 10.78 2.61 13.10
N ARG A 39 10.26 2.19 11.94
CA ARG A 39 9.24 2.96 11.19
C ARG A 39 8.06 3.31 12.09
N TYR A 40 7.46 2.33 12.76
CA TYR A 40 6.26 2.55 13.57
C TYR A 40 6.56 3.24 14.90
N LEU A 41 7.71 2.96 15.49
CA LEU A 41 8.15 3.65 16.71
C LEU A 41 8.28 5.16 16.48
N LEU A 42 8.90 5.57 15.36
CA LEU A 42 9.07 6.99 15.02
C LEU A 42 7.77 7.66 14.57
N VAL A 43 6.82 6.91 14.01
CA VAL A 43 5.45 7.44 13.78
C VAL A 43 4.75 7.67 15.10
N ALA A 44 4.78 6.68 16.00
CA ALA A 44 4.01 6.71 17.23
C ALA A 44 4.53 7.75 18.24
N LEU A 45 5.82 7.63 18.61
CA LEU A 45 6.34 8.38 19.78
C LEU A 45 6.27 9.90 19.66
N PRO A 46 6.61 10.56 18.55
CA PRO A 46 6.40 12.00 18.52
C PRO A 46 4.91 12.36 18.36
N ALA A 47 4.15 11.62 17.57
CA ALA A 47 2.81 12.02 17.17
C ALA A 47 1.74 11.80 18.25
N VAL A 48 1.86 10.79 19.11
CA VAL A 48 0.88 10.53 20.18
C VAL A 48 0.79 11.66 21.21
N PHE A 49 1.84 12.50 21.35
CA PHE A 49 1.83 13.65 22.24
C PHE A 49 1.03 14.84 21.67
N PHE A 50 0.84 14.89 20.35
CA PHE A 50 0.20 16.00 19.66
C PHE A 50 -1.16 15.62 19.06
N ILE A 51 -1.38 14.33 18.77
CA ILE A 51 -2.59 13.84 18.12
C ILE A 51 -3.42 13.07 19.14
N ARG A 52 -4.65 13.55 19.35
CA ARG A 52 -5.58 12.92 20.29
C ARG A 52 -5.95 11.52 19.83
N ARG A 53 -6.20 10.65 20.79
CA ARG A 53 -6.72 9.32 20.52
C ARG A 53 -8.08 9.42 19.83
N PRO A 54 -8.30 8.70 18.71
CA PRO A 54 -9.62 8.68 18.07
C PRO A 54 -10.67 8.09 19.03
N ASN A 55 -11.91 8.52 18.89
CA ASN A 55 -13.05 8.02 19.66
C ASN A 55 -13.44 6.61 19.20
N LEU A 56 -12.54 5.64 19.43
CA LEU A 56 -12.69 4.24 19.06
C LEU A 56 -12.33 3.33 20.21
N GLU A 57 -12.99 2.17 20.27
CA GLU A 57 -12.59 1.11 21.19
C GLU A 57 -11.18 0.61 20.86
N TRP A 58 -10.37 0.34 21.89
CA TRP A 58 -9.00 -0.15 21.75
C TRP A 58 -8.87 -1.37 20.86
N LYS A 59 -9.86 -2.27 20.87
CA LYS A 59 -9.82 -3.46 20.02
C LYS A 59 -9.64 -3.14 18.53
N TYR A 60 -10.27 -2.07 18.02
CA TYR A 60 -10.13 -1.68 16.60
C TYR A 60 -8.78 -1.05 16.32
N ILE A 61 -8.25 -0.25 17.26
CA ILE A 61 -6.91 0.33 17.16
C ILE A 61 -5.87 -0.78 17.13
N ILE A 62 -5.99 -1.77 18.02
CA ILE A 62 -5.10 -2.92 18.10
C ILE A 62 -5.22 -3.79 16.84
N LEU A 63 -6.43 -4.14 16.41
CA LEU A 63 -6.65 -4.95 15.20
C LEU A 63 -6.10 -4.28 13.95
N TYR A 64 -6.27 -2.96 13.82
CA TYR A 64 -5.69 -2.20 12.71
C TYR A 64 -4.16 -2.23 12.76
N GLY A 65 -3.56 -1.97 13.92
CA GLY A 65 -2.10 -2.06 14.11
C GLY A 65 -1.54 -3.45 13.83
N LEU A 66 -2.23 -4.51 14.27
CA LEU A 66 -1.83 -5.90 13.99
C LEU A 66 -1.96 -6.24 12.50
N THR A 67 -3.03 -5.82 11.84
CA THR A 67 -3.21 -6.16 10.42
C THR A 67 -2.29 -5.35 9.51
N VAL A 68 -2.25 -4.01 9.63
CA VAL A 68 -1.38 -3.17 8.79
C VAL A 68 0.07 -3.26 9.24
N GLY A 69 0.32 -2.97 10.51
CA GLY A 69 1.68 -2.80 11.01
C GLY A 69 2.43 -4.12 11.13
N VAL A 70 1.81 -5.12 11.75
CA VAL A 70 2.47 -6.42 11.94
C VAL A 70 2.27 -7.30 10.70
N GLY A 71 1.03 -7.59 10.31
CA GLY A 71 0.77 -8.55 9.23
C GLY A 71 1.27 -8.08 7.88
N GLN A 72 0.76 -6.95 7.39
CA GLN A 72 1.07 -6.46 6.04
C GLN A 72 2.56 -6.14 5.88
N PHE A 73 3.11 -5.30 6.77
CA PHE A 73 4.47 -4.79 6.57
C PHE A 73 5.54 -5.81 6.95
N SER A 74 5.33 -6.69 7.93
CA SER A 74 6.28 -7.78 8.20
C SER A 74 6.38 -8.73 7.00
N CYS A 75 5.25 -9.16 6.44
CA CYS A 75 5.25 -10.01 5.26
C CYS A 75 5.94 -9.32 4.07
N LEU A 76 5.64 -8.04 3.84
CA LEU A 76 6.19 -7.28 2.71
C LEU A 76 7.69 -7.07 2.85
N PHE A 77 8.14 -6.53 3.99
CA PHE A 77 9.55 -6.18 4.21
C PHE A 77 10.43 -7.43 4.22
N TYR A 78 9.98 -8.49 4.91
CA TYR A 78 10.74 -9.74 4.93
C TYR A 78 10.79 -10.39 3.54
N ALA A 79 9.69 -10.40 2.78
CA ALA A 79 9.72 -10.88 1.40
C ALA A 79 10.73 -10.09 0.54
N MET A 80 10.80 -8.76 0.72
CA MET A 80 11.74 -7.90 0.00
C MET A 80 13.19 -8.13 0.45
N GLU A 81 13.43 -8.39 1.72
CA GLU A 81 14.74 -8.75 2.27
C GLU A 81 15.26 -10.04 1.64
N ILE A 82 14.42 -11.08 1.59
CA ILE A 82 14.80 -12.41 1.07
C ILE A 82 14.62 -12.58 -0.45
N GLY A 83 14.47 -11.48 -1.19
CA GLY A 83 14.63 -11.47 -2.65
C GLY A 83 13.44 -11.02 -3.48
N MET A 84 12.35 -10.50 -2.91
CA MET A 84 11.27 -9.89 -3.72
C MET A 84 11.74 -8.55 -4.29
N PRO A 85 11.69 -8.35 -5.62
CA PRO A 85 11.96 -7.05 -6.24
C PRO A 85 10.94 -5.99 -5.82
N ALA A 86 11.41 -4.76 -5.60
CA ALA A 86 10.58 -3.65 -5.14
C ALA A 86 9.45 -3.30 -6.13
N GLY A 87 9.76 -3.32 -7.42
CA GLY A 87 8.78 -3.07 -8.47
C GLY A 87 7.66 -4.11 -8.47
N LEU A 88 7.97 -5.41 -8.38
CA LEU A 88 6.95 -6.47 -8.30
C LEU A 88 6.19 -6.42 -6.99
N ALA A 89 6.85 -6.14 -5.87
CA ALA A 89 6.20 -5.96 -4.58
C ALA A 89 5.12 -4.86 -4.64
N SER A 90 5.39 -3.75 -5.35
CA SER A 90 4.43 -2.66 -5.53
C SER A 90 3.18 -3.08 -6.31
N ILE A 91 3.33 -3.95 -7.29
CA ILE A 91 2.22 -4.51 -8.08
C ILE A 91 1.43 -5.54 -7.27
N ILE A 92 2.12 -6.48 -6.62
CA ILE A 92 1.46 -7.54 -5.82
C ILE A 92 0.69 -6.94 -4.65
N ALA A 93 1.21 -5.88 -4.02
CA ALA A 93 0.51 -5.18 -2.95
C ALA A 93 -0.86 -4.62 -3.38
N GLN A 94 -1.04 -4.29 -4.68
CA GLN A 94 -2.33 -3.82 -5.20
C GLN A 94 -3.42 -4.91 -5.27
N LEU A 95 -3.08 -6.18 -5.08
CA LEU A 95 -4.09 -7.24 -4.96
C LEU A 95 -5.09 -6.97 -3.83
N GLN A 96 -4.72 -6.14 -2.84
CA GLN A 96 -5.64 -5.67 -1.82
C GLN A 96 -6.91 -5.03 -2.41
N ALA A 97 -6.83 -4.37 -3.56
CA ALA A 97 -7.97 -3.73 -4.21
C ALA A 97 -9.02 -4.74 -4.72
N PHE A 98 -8.61 -5.99 -4.97
CA PHE A 98 -9.49 -7.09 -5.35
C PHE A 98 -9.94 -7.89 -4.14
N ILE A 99 -9.06 -8.11 -3.17
CA ILE A 99 -9.34 -8.91 -1.96
C ILE A 99 -10.29 -8.14 -1.03
N SER A 100 -10.15 -6.81 -0.93
CA SER A 100 -11.01 -5.99 -0.05
C SER A 100 -12.50 -6.09 -0.38
N PRO A 101 -12.96 -6.00 -1.64
CA PRO A 101 -14.38 -6.23 -1.99
C PRO A 101 -14.87 -7.64 -1.65
N PHE A 102 -14.00 -8.66 -1.83
CA PHE A 102 -14.34 -10.02 -1.45
C PHE A 102 -14.54 -10.14 0.07
N PHE A 103 -13.65 -9.58 0.86
CA PHE A 103 -13.79 -9.55 2.32
C PHE A 103 -14.99 -8.70 2.76
N ALA A 104 -15.28 -7.59 2.07
CA ALA A 104 -16.48 -6.79 2.35
C ALA A 104 -17.76 -7.61 2.11
N TRP A 105 -17.79 -8.44 1.06
CA TRP A 105 -18.89 -9.38 0.83
C TRP A 105 -19.02 -10.39 1.97
N VAL A 106 -17.92 -11.00 2.42
CA VAL A 106 -17.93 -12.02 3.48
C VAL A 106 -18.28 -11.41 4.84
N PHE A 107 -17.59 -10.35 5.25
CA PHE A 107 -17.66 -9.82 6.62
C PHE A 107 -18.71 -8.72 6.80
N LEU A 108 -18.92 -7.87 5.77
CA LEU A 108 -19.84 -6.73 5.84
C LEU A 108 -21.15 -6.98 5.09
N LYS A 109 -21.31 -8.17 4.47
CA LYS A 109 -22.49 -8.56 3.68
C LYS A 109 -22.78 -7.61 2.50
N GLU A 110 -21.76 -6.95 1.97
CA GLU A 110 -21.86 -6.11 0.77
C GLU A 110 -22.02 -6.97 -0.48
N LYS A 111 -22.74 -6.46 -1.49
CA LYS A 111 -22.89 -7.15 -2.79
C LYS A 111 -21.61 -6.96 -3.62
N LEU A 112 -21.04 -8.06 -4.09
CA LEU A 112 -19.98 -8.01 -5.11
C LEU A 112 -20.56 -7.53 -6.44
N LYS A 113 -19.91 -6.54 -7.04
CA LYS A 113 -20.25 -6.07 -8.39
C LYS A 113 -19.56 -6.96 -9.43
N THR A 114 -20.22 -7.22 -10.56
CA THR A 114 -19.66 -8.05 -11.64
C THR A 114 -18.27 -7.57 -12.09
N LYS A 115 -18.06 -6.25 -12.18
CA LYS A 115 -16.75 -5.68 -12.54
C LYS A 115 -15.64 -6.04 -11.55
N GLN A 116 -15.96 -6.22 -10.25
CA GLN A 116 -14.99 -6.62 -9.24
C GLN A 116 -14.59 -8.08 -9.42
N ILE A 117 -15.53 -8.94 -9.77
CA ILE A 117 -15.27 -10.36 -10.06
C ILE A 117 -14.41 -10.49 -11.33
N ILE A 118 -14.76 -9.79 -12.41
CA ILE A 118 -14.00 -9.80 -13.66
C ILE A 118 -12.58 -9.27 -13.40
N GLY A 119 -12.44 -8.13 -12.72
CA GLY A 119 -11.14 -7.56 -12.40
C GLY A 119 -10.28 -8.49 -11.55
N PHE A 120 -10.87 -9.19 -10.58
CA PHE A 120 -10.18 -10.20 -9.78
C PHE A 120 -9.66 -11.36 -10.64
N LEU A 121 -10.48 -11.92 -11.54
CA LEU A 121 -10.07 -13.01 -12.42
C LEU A 121 -8.93 -12.58 -13.36
N VAL A 122 -9.01 -11.37 -13.92
CA VAL A 122 -7.94 -10.79 -14.75
C VAL A 122 -6.66 -10.63 -13.92
N ALA A 123 -6.74 -10.07 -12.71
CA ALA A 123 -5.56 -9.89 -11.85
C ALA A 123 -4.95 -11.23 -11.41
N ALA A 124 -5.77 -12.24 -11.11
CA ALA A 124 -5.31 -13.59 -10.77
C ALA A 124 -4.54 -14.23 -11.95
N THR A 125 -5.01 -14.03 -13.19
CA THR A 125 -4.29 -14.46 -14.41
C THR A 125 -2.92 -13.76 -14.51
N GLY A 126 -2.86 -12.45 -14.31
CA GLY A 126 -1.59 -11.70 -14.33
C GLY A 126 -0.63 -12.16 -13.24
N LEU A 127 -1.12 -12.43 -12.03
CA LEU A 127 -0.33 -12.97 -10.93
C LEU A 127 0.25 -14.36 -11.26
N PHE A 128 -0.56 -15.22 -11.88
CA PHE A 128 -0.13 -16.55 -12.33
C PHE A 128 0.97 -16.46 -13.39
N VAL A 129 0.85 -15.53 -14.34
CA VAL A 129 1.88 -15.27 -15.36
C VAL A 129 3.20 -14.83 -14.70
N ILE A 130 3.14 -13.92 -13.71
CA ILE A 130 4.34 -13.49 -12.96
C ILE A 130 4.96 -14.67 -12.20
N ALA A 131 4.14 -15.51 -11.55
CA ALA A 131 4.61 -16.65 -10.78
C ALA A 131 5.38 -17.65 -11.66
N ILE A 132 4.83 -18.03 -12.82
CA ILE A 132 5.52 -18.92 -13.78
C ILE A 132 6.80 -18.27 -14.29
N ALA A 133 6.74 -17.01 -14.70
CA ALA A 133 7.91 -16.29 -15.22
C ALA A 133 9.02 -16.20 -14.17
N SER A 134 8.69 -16.06 -12.89
CA SER A 134 9.66 -15.97 -11.81
C SER A 134 10.36 -17.31 -11.51
N GLY A 135 9.75 -18.43 -11.85
CA GLY A 135 10.35 -19.77 -11.74
C GLY A 135 11.26 -20.17 -12.89
N THR A 136 11.07 -19.58 -14.08
CA THR A 136 11.70 -20.06 -15.32
C THR A 136 12.77 -19.13 -15.90
N SER A 137 12.74 -17.83 -15.61
CA SER A 137 13.64 -16.85 -16.23
C SER A 137 14.82 -16.46 -15.35
N GLY A 138 16.02 -16.41 -15.94
CA GLY A 138 17.28 -16.12 -15.26
C GLY A 138 17.45 -14.70 -14.71
N VAL A 139 16.60 -13.72 -15.12
CA VAL A 139 16.81 -12.30 -14.79
C VAL A 139 16.24 -11.90 -13.43
N ALA A 140 15.21 -12.58 -12.93
CA ALA A 140 14.64 -12.33 -11.60
C ALA A 140 14.00 -13.63 -11.08
N LYS A 141 14.84 -14.56 -10.68
CA LYS A 141 14.39 -15.82 -10.09
C LYS A 141 13.88 -15.57 -8.68
N ILE A 142 12.56 -15.59 -8.49
CA ILE A 142 11.94 -15.40 -7.18
C ILE A 142 11.53 -16.76 -6.62
N PRO A 143 12.07 -17.20 -5.47
CA PRO A 143 11.64 -18.43 -4.85
C PRO A 143 10.16 -18.40 -4.52
N ILE A 144 9.46 -19.52 -4.75
CA ILE A 144 8.01 -19.61 -4.54
C ILE A 144 7.60 -19.19 -3.11
N LYS A 145 8.43 -19.51 -2.10
CA LYS A 145 8.19 -19.08 -0.71
C LYS A 145 8.14 -17.58 -0.54
N VAL A 146 9.01 -16.84 -1.26
CA VAL A 146 9.07 -15.37 -1.25
C VAL A 146 7.82 -14.80 -1.90
N PHE A 147 7.40 -15.39 -3.02
CA PHE A 147 6.20 -15.01 -3.75
C PHE A 147 4.93 -15.21 -2.90
N ILE A 148 4.78 -16.37 -2.27
CA ILE A 148 3.65 -16.67 -1.36
C ILE A 148 3.64 -15.68 -0.19
N LEU A 149 4.79 -15.44 0.44
CA LEU A 149 4.90 -14.49 1.55
C LEU A 149 4.47 -13.08 1.14
N THR A 150 4.83 -12.64 -0.08
CA THR A 150 4.42 -11.34 -0.61
C THR A 150 2.91 -11.23 -0.77
N ILE A 151 2.21 -12.33 -1.11
CA ILE A 151 0.75 -12.36 -1.26
C ILE A 151 0.03 -12.17 0.08
N PHE A 152 0.62 -12.57 1.21
CA PHE A 152 0.03 -12.33 2.52
C PHE A 152 -0.08 -10.83 2.85
N ALA A 153 0.84 -10.00 2.38
CA ALA A 153 0.80 -8.55 2.63
C ALA A 153 -0.51 -7.89 2.15
N PRO A 154 -0.98 -8.03 0.90
CA PRO A 154 -2.26 -7.49 0.46
C PRO A 154 -3.47 -8.14 1.14
N ILE A 155 -3.38 -9.38 1.62
CA ILE A 155 -4.45 -10.02 2.41
C ILE A 155 -4.62 -9.28 3.75
N PHE A 156 -3.54 -9.05 4.49
CA PHE A 156 -3.58 -8.29 5.73
C PHE A 156 -4.00 -6.83 5.50
N TRP A 157 -3.58 -6.23 4.39
CA TRP A 157 -4.04 -4.89 4.01
C TRP A 157 -5.55 -4.88 3.74
N ALA A 158 -6.07 -5.86 3.02
CA ALA A 158 -7.50 -6.00 2.78
C ALA A 158 -8.29 -6.18 4.09
N LEU A 159 -7.78 -6.97 5.05
CA LEU A 159 -8.37 -7.09 6.38
C LEU A 159 -8.43 -5.76 7.12
N SER A 160 -7.36 -4.96 7.06
CA SER A 160 -7.35 -3.63 7.67
C SER A 160 -8.38 -2.68 7.03
N ASN A 161 -8.59 -2.78 5.71
CA ASN A 161 -9.63 -2.01 5.01
C ASN A 161 -11.03 -2.37 5.51
N ILE A 162 -11.27 -3.64 5.89
CA ILE A 162 -12.54 -4.06 6.50
C ILE A 162 -12.72 -3.45 7.89
N ILE A 163 -11.65 -3.43 8.70
CA ILE A 163 -11.68 -2.77 10.01
C ILE A 163 -12.02 -1.29 9.85
N VAL A 164 -11.34 -0.58 8.93
CA VAL A 164 -11.63 0.83 8.64
C VAL A 164 -13.07 1.02 8.16
N SER A 165 -13.56 0.18 7.26
CA SER A 165 -14.95 0.27 6.78
C SER A 165 -15.95 0.07 7.90
N PHE A 166 -15.71 -0.89 8.79
CA PHE A 166 -16.58 -1.18 9.93
C PHE A 166 -16.62 0.00 10.92
N VAL A 167 -15.45 0.52 11.32
CA VAL A 167 -15.40 1.64 12.27
C VAL A 167 -15.90 2.95 11.67
N SER A 168 -15.72 3.15 10.36
CA SER A 168 -16.29 4.31 9.64
C SER A 168 -17.83 4.28 9.65
N ARG A 169 -18.44 3.12 9.46
CA ARG A 169 -19.92 2.98 9.56
C ARG A 169 -20.40 3.26 10.96
N LYS A 170 -19.74 2.67 11.96
CA LYS A 170 -20.09 2.90 13.38
C LYS A 170 -19.95 4.37 13.77
N ALA A 171 -18.93 5.09 13.28
CA ALA A 171 -18.79 6.52 13.49
C ALA A 171 -19.92 7.30 12.80
N SER A 172 -20.29 6.93 11.57
CA SER A 172 -21.38 7.57 10.81
C SER A 172 -22.76 7.39 11.48
N GLU A 173 -23.01 6.27 12.14
CA GLU A 173 -24.24 6.03 12.92
C GLU A 173 -24.36 7.02 14.11
N ASN A 174 -23.23 7.51 14.62
CA ASN A 174 -23.15 8.53 15.66
C ASN A 174 -23.00 9.96 15.11
N GLU A 175 -23.21 10.17 13.81
CA GLU A 175 -22.99 11.45 13.11
C GLU A 175 -21.53 11.96 13.18
N GLU A 176 -20.59 11.09 13.53
CA GLU A 176 -19.15 11.38 13.62
C GLU A 176 -18.41 10.95 12.34
N LYS A 177 -17.25 11.57 12.08
CA LYS A 177 -16.30 11.12 11.04
C LYS A 177 -15.15 10.39 11.68
N LEU A 178 -14.73 9.29 11.06
CA LEU A 178 -13.54 8.58 11.49
C LEU A 178 -12.29 9.48 11.39
N ASP A 179 -11.63 9.68 12.52
CA ASP A 179 -10.30 10.30 12.56
C ASP A 179 -9.23 9.28 12.11
N MET A 180 -8.96 9.27 10.80
CA MET A 180 -7.96 8.38 10.20
C MET A 180 -6.55 8.68 10.69
N LEU A 181 -6.20 9.95 10.92
CA LEU A 181 -4.87 10.31 11.38
C LEU A 181 -4.66 9.82 12.83
N GLY A 182 -5.65 10.03 13.69
CA GLY A 182 -5.64 9.48 15.05
C GLY A 182 -5.53 7.96 15.05
N LEU A 183 -6.32 7.26 14.20
CA LEU A 183 -6.24 5.80 14.08
C LEU A 183 -4.83 5.34 13.68
N ILE A 184 -4.21 5.96 12.70
CA ILE A 184 -2.87 5.60 12.22
C ILE A 184 -1.82 5.82 13.31
N VAL A 185 -1.83 6.98 13.96
CA VAL A 185 -0.84 7.33 14.99
C VAL A 185 -0.96 6.39 16.19
N TRP A 186 -2.16 6.20 16.72
CA TRP A 186 -2.36 5.38 17.92
C TRP A 186 -2.20 3.88 17.66
N SER A 187 -2.58 3.39 16.48
CA SER A 187 -2.31 2.01 16.09
C SER A 187 -0.83 1.74 15.84
N SER A 188 -0.04 2.78 15.53
CA SER A 188 1.42 2.66 15.33
C SER A 188 2.18 2.31 16.63
N LEU A 189 1.55 2.40 17.80
CA LEU A 189 2.09 1.89 19.06
C LEU A 189 2.15 0.36 19.13
N ILE A 190 1.36 -0.34 18.32
CA ILE A 190 1.20 -1.79 18.39
C ILE A 190 2.36 -2.55 17.68
N PRO A 191 2.75 -2.22 16.42
CA PRO A 191 3.74 -3.01 15.68
C PRO A 191 5.14 -3.08 16.30
N PRO A 192 5.68 -2.05 16.97
CA PRO A 192 7.08 -2.07 17.43
C PRO A 192 7.45 -3.29 18.28
N ILE A 193 6.58 -3.68 19.21
CA ILE A 193 6.87 -4.81 20.11
C ILE A 193 6.85 -6.15 19.37
N PRO A 194 5.75 -6.55 18.65
CA PRO A 194 5.74 -7.81 17.92
C PRO A 194 6.84 -7.90 16.86
N THR A 195 7.10 -6.82 16.12
CA THR A 195 8.12 -6.84 15.06
C THR A 195 9.53 -6.90 15.63
N LEU A 196 9.79 -6.30 16.80
CA LEU A 196 11.06 -6.46 17.49
C LEU A 196 11.24 -7.91 18.00
N ILE A 197 10.16 -8.55 18.49
CA ILE A 197 10.20 -9.97 18.85
C ILE A 197 10.53 -10.81 17.61
N PHE A 198 9.89 -10.55 16.47
CA PHE A 198 10.21 -11.25 15.21
C PHE A 198 11.65 -10.98 14.75
N ALA A 199 12.16 -9.74 14.93
CA ALA A 199 13.56 -9.43 14.67
C ALA A 199 14.50 -10.31 15.49
N LEU A 200 14.24 -10.46 16.80
CA LEU A 200 15.04 -11.31 17.70
C LEU A 200 14.89 -12.82 17.42
N MET A 201 13.83 -13.25 16.73
CA MET A 201 13.65 -14.64 16.29
C MET A 201 14.40 -14.96 14.99
N ILE A 202 14.61 -13.97 14.13
CA ILE A 202 15.24 -14.12 12.81
C ILE A 202 16.73 -13.79 12.87
N ASP A 203 17.08 -12.73 13.62
CA ASP A 203 18.41 -12.16 13.71
C ASP A 203 18.98 -12.28 15.12
N THR A 204 20.31 -12.25 15.23
CA THR A 204 20.96 -12.23 16.55
C THR A 204 20.88 -10.84 17.18
N PRO A 205 20.83 -10.73 18.53
CA PRO A 205 20.87 -9.42 19.19
C PRO A 205 22.06 -8.56 18.77
N GLN A 206 23.22 -9.18 18.52
CA GLN A 206 24.44 -8.51 18.06
C GLN A 206 24.24 -7.88 16.67
N THR A 207 23.58 -8.58 15.75
CA THR A 207 23.22 -8.05 14.43
C THR A 207 22.31 -6.83 14.55
N LEU A 208 21.25 -6.92 15.38
CA LEU A 208 20.30 -5.83 15.56
C LEU A 208 20.95 -4.59 16.19
N ILE A 209 21.74 -4.78 17.25
CA ILE A 209 22.49 -3.68 17.91
C ILE A 209 23.51 -3.09 16.93
N GLY A 210 24.25 -3.95 16.21
CA GLY A 210 25.22 -3.51 15.21
C GLY A 210 24.58 -2.69 14.10
N SER A 211 23.40 -3.08 13.62
CA SER A 211 22.67 -2.31 12.59
C SER A 211 22.24 -0.93 13.10
N ILE A 212 21.83 -0.81 14.36
CA ILE A 212 21.48 0.49 14.96
C ILE A 212 22.74 1.35 15.17
N ALA A 213 23.83 0.75 15.66
CA ALA A 213 25.08 1.48 15.93
C ALA A 213 25.77 1.97 14.65
N ASN A 214 25.57 1.28 13.52
CA ASN A 214 26.20 1.57 12.22
C ASN A 214 25.20 2.11 11.19
N LEU A 215 24.12 2.78 11.62
CA LEU A 215 23.17 3.39 10.70
C LEU A 215 23.89 4.37 9.77
N ASN A 216 23.85 4.10 8.47
CA ASN A 216 24.36 5.01 7.46
C ASN A 216 23.28 6.03 7.03
N ALA A 217 23.66 7.02 6.23
CA ALA A 217 22.76 8.08 5.78
C ALA A 217 21.55 7.54 5.00
N ILE A 218 21.71 6.44 4.23
CA ILE A 218 20.63 5.82 3.46
C ILE A 218 19.63 5.14 4.39
N SER A 219 20.12 4.42 5.41
CA SER A 219 19.29 3.76 6.42
C SER A 219 18.48 4.81 7.23
N VAL A 220 19.13 5.88 7.66
CA VAL A 220 18.46 7.00 8.35
C VAL A 220 17.41 7.63 7.45
N PHE A 221 17.75 7.94 6.19
CA PHE A 221 16.80 8.46 5.21
C PHE A 221 15.61 7.52 5.04
N ALA A 222 15.86 6.21 4.89
CA ALA A 222 14.79 5.22 4.71
C ALA A 222 13.84 5.21 5.91
N VAL A 223 14.37 5.15 7.14
CA VAL A 223 13.53 5.15 8.35
C VAL A 223 12.70 6.43 8.44
N LEU A 224 13.30 7.60 8.22
CA LEU A 224 12.61 8.90 8.26
C LEU A 224 11.54 9.02 7.15
N TYR A 225 11.88 8.61 5.92
CA TYR A 225 10.95 8.63 4.80
C TYR A 225 9.75 7.72 5.04
N LEU A 226 9.99 6.49 5.51
CA LEU A 226 8.93 5.52 5.77
C LEU A 226 8.01 5.99 6.91
N SER A 227 8.58 6.61 7.94
CA SER A 227 7.82 7.11 9.10
C SER A 227 7.05 8.39 8.77
N PHE A 228 7.74 9.43 8.36
CA PHE A 228 7.16 10.77 8.20
C PHE A 228 6.60 11.01 6.79
N GLY A 229 7.32 10.61 5.75
CA GLY A 229 6.91 10.80 4.36
C GLY A 229 5.77 9.86 3.99
N SER A 230 6.00 8.56 4.07
CA SER A 230 5.01 7.57 3.62
C SER A 230 3.84 7.44 4.59
N THR A 231 4.08 7.42 5.90
CA THR A 231 3.02 7.17 6.88
C THR A 231 2.31 8.47 7.26
N LEU A 232 2.94 9.41 7.96
CA LEU A 232 2.25 10.59 8.48
C LEU A 232 1.79 11.54 7.37
N PHE A 233 2.70 11.94 6.48
CA PHE A 233 2.35 12.83 5.37
C PHE A 233 1.41 12.12 4.40
N GLY A 234 1.75 10.91 3.92
CA GLY A 234 0.97 10.20 2.92
C GLY A 234 -0.48 9.98 3.35
N TYR A 235 -0.72 9.34 4.49
CA TYR A 235 -2.08 9.10 4.97
C TYR A 235 -2.77 10.37 5.46
N GLY A 236 -2.05 11.30 6.09
CA GLY A 236 -2.62 12.57 6.55
C GLY A 236 -3.16 13.41 5.39
N MET A 237 -2.37 13.57 4.33
CA MET A 237 -2.78 14.32 3.14
C MET A 237 -3.85 13.60 2.34
N TRP A 238 -3.75 12.26 2.20
CA TRP A 238 -4.76 11.47 1.51
C TRP A 238 -6.12 11.54 2.20
N GLY A 239 -6.14 11.44 3.54
CA GLY A 239 -7.35 11.60 4.33
C GLY A 239 -8.01 12.98 4.15
N GLN A 240 -7.23 14.06 4.15
CA GLN A 240 -7.71 15.42 3.90
C GLN A 240 -8.28 15.58 2.48
N LEU A 241 -7.62 14.99 1.46
CA LEU A 241 -8.10 15.03 0.07
C LEU A 241 -9.43 14.29 -0.09
N ILE A 242 -9.59 13.13 0.53
CA ILE A 242 -10.84 12.37 0.52
C ILE A 242 -11.96 13.17 1.22
N ALA A 243 -11.67 13.75 2.37
CA ALA A 243 -12.65 14.56 3.10
C ALA A 243 -13.14 15.77 2.29
N LYS A 244 -12.25 16.37 1.47
CA LYS A 244 -12.54 17.55 0.66
C LYS A 244 -13.21 17.25 -0.68
N HIS A 245 -12.86 16.13 -1.34
CA HIS A 245 -13.22 15.87 -2.74
C HIS A 245 -14.04 14.62 -2.97
N SER A 246 -14.43 13.89 -1.99
CA SER A 246 -15.02 12.55 -2.05
C SER A 246 -14.06 11.46 -2.53
N ILE A 247 -14.30 10.24 -2.08
CA ILE A 247 -13.48 9.06 -2.38
C ILE A 247 -13.47 8.71 -3.88
N GLY A 248 -14.60 8.87 -4.56
CA GLY A 248 -14.75 8.55 -5.99
C GLY A 248 -13.86 9.39 -6.92
N LYS A 249 -13.44 10.59 -6.48
CA LYS A 249 -12.54 11.46 -7.27
C LYS A 249 -11.06 11.22 -6.95
N ILE A 250 -10.74 10.79 -5.73
CA ILE A 250 -9.37 10.66 -5.24
C ILE A 250 -8.85 9.23 -5.42
N ALA A 251 -9.69 8.21 -5.12
CA ALA A 251 -9.28 6.82 -5.16
C ALA A 251 -8.69 6.37 -6.52
N PRO A 252 -9.19 6.79 -7.70
CA PRO A 252 -8.59 6.41 -8.97
C PRO A 252 -7.12 6.82 -9.13
N LEU A 253 -6.69 7.90 -8.45
CA LEU A 253 -5.30 8.35 -8.51
C LEU A 253 -4.34 7.34 -7.85
N SER A 254 -4.81 6.54 -6.89
CA SER A 254 -3.99 5.50 -6.26
C SER A 254 -3.57 4.40 -7.24
N LEU A 255 -4.24 4.25 -8.39
CA LEU A 255 -3.83 3.33 -9.46
C LEU A 255 -2.46 3.70 -10.07
N LEU A 256 -2.01 4.92 -9.85
CA LEU A 256 -0.67 5.36 -10.28
C LEU A 256 0.43 4.89 -9.31
N VAL A 257 0.11 4.47 -8.09
CA VAL A 257 1.09 4.00 -7.09
C VAL A 257 1.95 2.86 -7.62
N PRO A 258 1.41 1.77 -8.18
CA PRO A 258 2.23 0.69 -8.73
C PRO A 258 3.08 1.13 -9.94
N ILE A 259 2.58 2.09 -10.73
CA ILE A 259 3.34 2.65 -11.86
C ILE A 259 4.56 3.42 -11.35
N THR A 260 4.37 4.30 -10.37
CA THR A 260 5.48 5.04 -9.73
C THR A 260 6.42 4.10 -8.98
N GLY A 261 5.92 3.01 -8.38
CA GLY A 261 6.73 1.97 -7.76
C GLY A 261 7.64 1.24 -8.74
N LEU A 262 7.12 0.82 -9.88
CA LEU A 262 7.92 0.21 -10.95
C LEU A 262 8.97 1.18 -11.51
N LEU A 263 8.59 2.43 -11.75
CA LEU A 263 9.49 3.45 -12.30
C LEU A 263 10.64 3.76 -11.32
N THR A 264 10.34 3.95 -10.04
CA THR A 264 11.38 4.23 -9.04
C THR A 264 12.29 3.03 -8.80
N ALA A 265 11.76 1.81 -8.78
CA ALA A 265 12.56 0.60 -8.67
C ALA A 265 13.51 0.43 -9.87
N ARG A 266 13.04 0.71 -11.09
CA ARG A 266 13.88 0.66 -12.28
C ARG A 266 14.95 1.74 -12.29
N ILE A 267 14.62 2.98 -11.93
CA ILE A 267 15.55 4.12 -12.00
C ILE A 267 16.59 4.06 -10.88
N VAL A 268 16.17 3.76 -9.65
CA VAL A 268 17.02 3.86 -8.46
C VAL A 268 17.75 2.54 -8.18
N LEU A 269 17.05 1.40 -8.33
CA LEU A 269 17.59 0.08 -8.00
C LEU A 269 18.06 -0.68 -9.25
N SER A 270 17.91 -0.11 -10.45
CA SER A 270 18.21 -0.77 -11.72
C SER A 270 17.51 -2.12 -11.90
N GLU A 271 16.35 -2.30 -11.24
CA GLU A 271 15.58 -3.54 -11.33
C GLU A 271 15.10 -3.79 -12.76
N GLN A 272 15.30 -5.03 -13.24
CA GLN A 272 14.85 -5.47 -14.55
C GLN A 272 13.82 -6.59 -14.39
N LEU A 273 12.70 -6.44 -15.06
CA LEU A 273 11.68 -7.48 -15.17
C LEU A 273 11.81 -8.18 -16.51
N SER A 274 11.58 -9.48 -16.52
CA SER A 274 11.49 -10.25 -17.79
C SER A 274 10.26 -9.81 -18.60
N LYS A 275 10.26 -10.08 -19.91
CA LYS A 275 9.11 -9.77 -20.78
C LYS A 275 7.81 -10.40 -20.28
N MET A 276 7.87 -11.61 -19.75
CA MET A 276 6.70 -12.31 -19.21
C MET A 276 6.23 -11.71 -17.87
N GLN A 277 7.16 -11.25 -17.02
CA GLN A 277 6.77 -10.50 -15.80
C GLN A 277 6.09 -9.19 -16.17
N TRP A 278 6.59 -8.45 -17.18
CA TRP A 278 5.92 -7.26 -17.71
C TRP A 278 4.53 -7.55 -18.23
N LEU A 279 4.34 -8.66 -18.96
CA LEU A 279 3.01 -9.09 -19.42
C LEU A 279 2.06 -9.28 -18.24
N GLY A 280 2.48 -10.00 -17.20
CA GLY A 280 1.68 -10.20 -16.00
C GLY A 280 1.36 -8.90 -15.25
N VAL A 281 2.32 -7.95 -15.17
CA VAL A 281 2.11 -6.59 -14.63
C VAL A 281 1.02 -5.86 -15.39
N VAL A 282 1.07 -5.84 -16.72
CA VAL A 282 0.06 -5.18 -17.57
C VAL A 282 -1.31 -5.80 -17.35
N ILE A 283 -1.41 -7.13 -17.26
CA ILE A 283 -2.68 -7.83 -16.99
C ILE A 283 -3.24 -7.42 -15.61
N ILE A 284 -2.42 -7.34 -14.56
CA ILE A 284 -2.87 -6.88 -13.23
C ILE A 284 -3.35 -5.43 -13.28
N LEU A 285 -2.63 -4.54 -13.97
CA LEU A 285 -3.04 -3.15 -14.14
C LEU A 285 -4.37 -3.01 -14.88
N ILE A 286 -4.60 -3.82 -15.92
CA ILE A 286 -5.91 -3.90 -16.59
C ILE A 286 -7.00 -4.33 -15.61
N GLY A 287 -6.76 -5.37 -14.80
CA GLY A 287 -7.68 -5.80 -13.75
C GLY A 287 -8.02 -4.67 -12.76
N LEU A 288 -7.01 -3.89 -12.33
CA LEU A 288 -7.20 -2.72 -11.46
C LEU A 288 -8.08 -1.65 -12.11
N ILE A 289 -7.84 -1.37 -13.38
CA ILE A 289 -8.65 -0.43 -14.17
C ILE A 289 -10.09 -0.90 -14.23
N VAL A 290 -10.33 -2.16 -14.60
CA VAL A 290 -11.69 -2.75 -14.71
C VAL A 290 -12.43 -2.68 -13.36
N THR A 291 -11.75 -2.96 -12.26
CA THR A 291 -12.36 -2.96 -10.91
C THR A 291 -12.72 -1.56 -10.43
N ASN A 292 -11.85 -0.57 -10.66
CA ASN A 292 -11.93 0.74 -10.01
C ASN A 292 -12.56 1.83 -10.88
N LEU A 293 -12.45 1.74 -12.21
CA LEU A 293 -13.04 2.74 -13.09
C LEU A 293 -14.55 2.54 -13.23
N ASP A 294 -15.28 3.66 -13.12
CA ASP A 294 -16.68 3.70 -13.50
C ASP A 294 -16.78 4.05 -14.98
N PHE A 295 -17.15 3.07 -15.81
CA PHE A 295 -17.26 3.24 -17.25
C PHE A 295 -18.25 4.35 -17.63
N ASN A 296 -19.25 4.63 -16.79
CA ASN A 296 -20.16 5.76 -17.01
C ASN A 296 -19.44 7.10 -16.97
N ILE A 297 -18.45 7.27 -16.06
CA ILE A 297 -17.65 8.50 -16.00
C ILE A 297 -16.82 8.68 -17.28
N ILE A 298 -16.31 7.58 -17.85
CA ILE A 298 -15.53 7.61 -19.10
C ILE A 298 -16.45 7.96 -20.27
N MET A 299 -17.62 7.36 -20.35
CA MET A 299 -18.60 7.64 -21.40
C MET A 299 -19.09 9.09 -21.33
N ASP A 300 -19.40 9.60 -20.15
CA ASP A 300 -19.78 11.00 -19.93
C ASP A 300 -18.66 11.96 -20.36
N PHE A 301 -17.41 11.62 -20.08
CA PHE A 301 -16.27 12.42 -20.51
C PHE A 301 -16.11 12.41 -22.05
N ILE A 302 -16.22 11.24 -22.68
CA ILE A 302 -16.15 11.09 -24.14
C ILE A 302 -17.31 11.86 -24.81
N ASN A 303 -18.53 11.72 -24.32
CA ASN A 303 -19.70 12.41 -24.86
C ASN A 303 -19.56 13.94 -24.72
N LYS A 304 -19.08 14.42 -23.58
CA LYS A 304 -18.84 15.84 -23.36
C LYS A 304 -17.72 16.42 -24.26
N TYR A 305 -16.71 15.59 -24.57
CA TYR A 305 -15.65 15.97 -25.52
C TYR A 305 -16.16 16.01 -26.97
N ARG A 306 -17.02 15.04 -27.31
CA ARG A 306 -17.66 14.97 -28.63
C ARG A 306 -18.60 16.16 -28.88
N GLU A 307 -19.46 16.50 -27.91
CA GLU A 307 -20.33 17.69 -27.98
C GLU A 307 -19.53 19.00 -28.09
N LYS A 308 -18.37 19.08 -27.43
CA LYS A 308 -17.52 20.26 -27.51
C LYS A 308 -16.81 20.37 -28.87
N SER A 309 -16.42 19.23 -29.46
CA SER A 309 -15.82 19.17 -30.80
C SER A 309 -16.85 19.53 -31.89
N GLU A 310 -18.10 19.08 -31.77
CA GLU A 310 -19.17 19.41 -32.69
C GLU A 310 -19.59 20.90 -32.62
N LYS A 311 -19.53 21.52 -31.43
CA LYS A 311 -19.78 22.96 -31.24
C LYS A 311 -18.65 23.87 -31.74
N THR A 312 -17.44 23.36 -31.93
CA THR A 312 -16.30 24.10 -32.48
C THR A 312 -16.15 23.89 -33.99
N ALA A 313 -16.87 22.97 -34.58
CA ALA A 313 -16.85 22.65 -36.03
C ALA A 313 -18.00 23.34 -36.81
N ASN A 314 -19.02 23.88 -36.10
CA ASN A 314 -20.08 24.75 -36.61
C ASN A 314 -19.82 26.21 -36.20
#